data_3b2ab4a8358834b24adb7f684c249696
#
_entry.id   3b2ab4a8358834b24adb7f684c249696
#
_cell.length_a   1.000
_cell.length_b   1.000
_cell.length_c   1.000
_cell.angle_alpha   90.00
_cell.angle_beta   90.00
_cell.angle_gamma   90.00
#
_symmetry.space_group_name_H-M   'P 1'
#
loop_
_entity.id
_entity.type
_entity.pdbx_description
1 polymer ?
#
loop_
_entity_poly.entity_id
_entity_poly.type
_entity_poly.pdbx_seq_one_letter_code
_entity_poly.pdbx_strand_id
1 'polypeptide(L)'
;MQGNKKLIYAALFAALCCVITMYPKFPTLFGYIHAGDALVLLAAYVLGPLWGSLAAALGSSLADLMAGYVQYFPGTFVIKAVMALMVGGLLVKFGEKRPVLTTVLAGLAAELVMVLGYFGYEGALLGYGWAAAGSIPTNIVQGVFGAAASSALFAALIKTPYARRELGLRFPHDTDKR
;
A
#
# COMPACT_ATOMS: atom_id res chain seq x y z
N MET A 1 18.51 5.77 4.77
CA MET A 1 18.57 4.67 5.78
C MET A 1 19.67 3.69 5.41
N GLN A 2 20.45 3.19 6.39
CA GLN A 2 21.43 2.11 6.19
C GLN A 2 20.71 0.76 6.02
N GLY A 3 21.34 -0.23 5.36
CA GLY A 3 20.71 -1.50 4.99
C GLY A 3 19.95 -2.23 6.11
N ASN A 4 20.59 -2.39 7.28
CA ASN A 4 19.95 -3.08 8.42
C ASN A 4 18.71 -2.35 8.96
N LYS A 5 18.70 -1.01 8.98
CA LYS A 5 17.50 -0.24 9.36
C LYS A 5 16.37 -0.43 8.35
N LYS A 6 16.67 -0.50 7.04
CA LYS A 6 15.62 -0.74 6.02
C LYS A 6 14.95 -2.09 6.22
N LEU A 7 15.72 -3.13 6.52
CA LEU A 7 15.18 -4.47 6.77
C LEU A 7 14.24 -4.47 8.00
N ILE A 8 14.65 -3.83 9.10
CA ILE A 8 13.84 -3.75 10.32
C ILE A 8 12.52 -3.02 10.04
N TYR A 9 12.58 -1.87 9.37
CA TYR A 9 11.35 -1.14 9.02
C TYR A 9 10.48 -1.89 8.02
N ALA A 10 11.08 -2.61 7.04
CA ALA A 10 10.31 -3.43 6.11
C ALA A 10 9.57 -4.56 6.83
N ALA A 11 10.23 -5.24 7.78
CA ALA A 11 9.59 -6.26 8.61
C ALA A 11 8.46 -5.68 9.48
N LEU A 12 8.66 -4.49 10.07
CA LEU A 12 7.64 -3.80 10.84
C LEU A 12 6.44 -3.43 9.96
N PHE A 13 6.67 -2.86 8.77
CA PHE A 13 5.59 -2.53 7.84
C PHE A 13 4.87 -3.78 7.33
N ALA A 14 5.59 -4.89 7.07
CA ALA A 14 4.95 -6.15 6.70
C ALA A 14 4.02 -6.66 7.82
N ALA A 15 4.48 -6.61 9.07
CA ALA A 15 3.66 -6.98 10.22
C ALA A 15 2.44 -6.07 10.37
N LEU A 16 2.60 -4.74 10.23
CA LEU A 16 1.51 -3.78 10.27
C LEU A 16 0.52 -3.99 9.12
N CYS A 17 0.99 -4.19 7.88
CA CYS A 17 0.13 -4.55 6.75
C CYS A 17 -0.67 -5.81 7.05
N CYS A 18 -0.04 -6.86 7.59
CA CYS A 18 -0.71 -8.09 7.94
C CYS A 18 -1.81 -7.87 8.98
N VAL A 19 -1.49 -7.22 10.09
CA VAL A 19 -2.44 -6.99 11.20
C VAL A 19 -3.62 -6.12 10.77
N ILE A 20 -3.36 -5.00 10.08
CA ILE A 20 -4.42 -4.07 9.65
C ILE A 20 -5.24 -4.63 8.47
N THR A 21 -4.69 -5.54 7.67
CA THR A 21 -5.45 -6.30 6.68
C THR A 21 -6.38 -7.31 7.35
N MET A 22 -5.95 -7.93 8.45
CA MET A 22 -6.75 -8.89 9.19
C MET A 22 -7.83 -8.24 10.09
N TYR A 23 -7.57 -7.05 10.65
CA TYR A 23 -8.41 -6.41 11.66
C TYR A 23 -8.43 -4.88 11.55
N PRO A 24 -9.62 -4.23 11.48
CA PRO A 24 -10.94 -4.83 11.23
C PRO A 24 -11.10 -5.27 9.78
N LYS A 25 -11.82 -6.35 9.55
CA LYS A 25 -12.22 -6.81 8.22
C LYS A 25 -13.74 -6.95 8.13
N PHE A 26 -14.28 -6.55 6.99
CA PHE A 26 -15.71 -6.66 6.69
C PHE A 26 -15.89 -7.61 5.51
N PRO A 27 -16.59 -8.75 5.69
CA PRO A 27 -16.82 -9.73 4.62
C PRO A 27 -17.54 -9.12 3.43
N THR A 28 -17.18 -9.58 2.23
CA THR A 28 -17.83 -9.22 0.96
C THR A 28 -18.28 -10.49 0.22
N LEU A 29 -18.78 -10.37 -1.01
CA LEU A 29 -19.23 -11.51 -1.80
C LEU A 29 -18.10 -12.51 -2.11
N PHE A 30 -16.89 -12.03 -2.37
CA PHE A 30 -15.77 -12.88 -2.78
C PHE A 30 -14.56 -12.85 -1.84
N GLY A 31 -14.54 -11.89 -0.91
CA GLY A 31 -13.43 -11.73 0.01
C GLY A 31 -13.83 -10.85 1.20
N TYR A 32 -13.02 -9.86 1.51
CA TYR A 32 -13.27 -8.89 2.57
C TYR A 32 -12.59 -7.56 2.26
N ILE A 33 -13.15 -6.44 2.78
CA ILE A 33 -12.50 -5.13 2.76
C ILE A 33 -11.86 -4.81 4.10
N HIS A 34 -10.80 -4.03 4.07
CA HIS A 34 -9.97 -3.71 5.24
C HIS A 34 -9.20 -2.39 5.06
N ALA A 35 -8.59 -1.91 6.14
CA ALA A 35 -7.78 -0.68 6.10
C ALA A 35 -6.31 -0.91 5.67
N GLY A 36 -5.93 -2.13 5.31
CA GLY A 36 -4.55 -2.53 5.02
C GLY A 36 -3.87 -1.71 3.92
N ASP A 37 -4.62 -1.24 2.92
CA ASP A 37 -4.06 -0.47 1.81
C ASP A 37 -3.44 0.86 2.25
N ALA A 38 -3.93 1.45 3.33
CA ALA A 38 -3.29 2.61 3.93
C ALA A 38 -1.82 2.32 4.32
N LEU A 39 -1.55 1.11 4.84
CA LEU A 39 -0.20 0.67 5.21
C LEU A 39 0.62 0.20 4.02
N VAL A 40 0.00 -0.43 3.02
CA VAL A 40 0.63 -0.81 1.74
C VAL A 40 1.22 0.42 1.06
N LEU A 41 0.42 1.46 0.88
CA LEU A 41 0.86 2.71 0.25
C LEU A 41 1.87 3.45 1.13
N LEU A 42 1.63 3.53 2.45
CA LEU A 42 2.53 4.19 3.39
C LEU A 42 3.90 3.50 3.42
N ALA A 43 3.96 2.18 3.37
CA ALA A 43 5.22 1.43 3.28
C ALA A 43 6.04 1.86 2.06
N ALA A 44 5.39 2.02 0.90
CA ALA A 44 6.04 2.49 -0.32
C ALA A 44 6.52 3.93 -0.22
N TYR A 45 5.74 4.82 0.43
CA TYR A 45 6.14 6.21 0.65
C TYR A 45 7.36 6.34 1.56
N VAL A 46 7.46 5.49 2.58
CA VAL A 46 8.51 5.55 3.60
C VAL A 46 9.76 4.78 3.20
N LEU A 47 9.61 3.57 2.67
CA LEU A 47 10.71 2.65 2.39
C LEU A 47 11.20 2.73 0.95
N GLY A 48 10.44 3.39 0.08
CA GLY A 48 10.69 3.43 -1.36
C GLY A 48 10.15 2.19 -2.09
N PRO A 49 10.33 2.13 -3.41
CA PRO A 49 9.63 1.17 -4.25
C PRO A 49 9.94 -0.29 -3.90
N LEU A 50 11.20 -0.66 -3.76
CA LEU A 50 11.58 -2.07 -3.59
C LEU A 50 11.22 -2.61 -2.20
N TRP A 51 11.66 -1.94 -1.13
CA TRP A 51 11.43 -2.40 0.24
C TRP A 51 9.96 -2.25 0.65
N GLY A 52 9.30 -1.19 0.19
CA GLY A 52 7.86 -1.00 0.37
C GLY A 52 7.05 -2.08 -0.32
N SER A 53 7.43 -2.45 -1.55
CA SER A 53 6.80 -3.53 -2.30
C SER A 53 6.92 -4.89 -1.61
N LEU A 54 8.11 -5.25 -1.14
CA LEU A 54 8.32 -6.50 -0.41
C LEU A 54 7.50 -6.53 0.89
N ALA A 55 7.51 -5.43 1.67
CA ALA A 55 6.74 -5.34 2.90
C ALA A 55 5.23 -5.45 2.65
N ALA A 56 4.72 -4.72 1.66
CA ALA A 56 3.31 -4.72 1.29
C ALA A 56 2.84 -6.09 0.80
N ALA A 57 3.59 -6.69 -0.14
CA ALA A 57 3.26 -7.99 -0.72
C ALA A 57 3.25 -9.09 0.34
N LEU A 58 4.32 -9.21 1.13
CA LEU A 58 4.42 -10.22 2.17
C LEU A 58 3.36 -10.02 3.26
N GLY A 59 3.22 -8.79 3.76
CA GLY A 59 2.26 -8.52 4.85
C GLY A 59 0.82 -8.80 4.45
N SER A 60 0.38 -8.30 3.29
CA SER A 60 -1.00 -8.49 2.82
C SER A 60 -1.30 -9.94 2.45
N SER A 61 -0.38 -10.63 1.76
CA SER A 61 -0.61 -12.03 1.38
C SER A 61 -0.57 -12.99 2.57
N LEU A 62 0.26 -12.73 3.58
CA LEU A 62 0.24 -13.47 4.84
C LEU A 62 -1.09 -13.28 5.59
N ALA A 63 -1.68 -12.08 5.54
CA ALA A 63 -3.00 -11.84 6.10
C ALA A 63 -4.07 -12.73 5.46
N ASP A 64 -4.04 -12.91 4.14
CA ASP A 64 -4.98 -13.80 3.44
C ASP A 64 -4.82 -15.25 3.91
N LEU A 65 -3.58 -15.74 4.05
CA LEU A 65 -3.34 -17.08 4.58
C LEU A 65 -3.92 -17.25 5.99
N MET A 66 -3.62 -16.30 6.88
CA MET A 66 -4.08 -16.36 8.28
C MET A 66 -5.58 -16.13 8.42
N ALA A 67 -6.19 -15.41 7.49
CA ALA A 67 -7.62 -15.15 7.46
C ALA A 67 -8.44 -16.28 6.79
N GLY A 68 -7.77 -17.33 6.24
CA GLY A 68 -8.41 -18.46 5.57
C GLY A 68 -8.73 -18.25 4.08
N TYR A 69 -8.23 -17.18 3.48
CA TYR A 69 -8.41 -16.84 2.06
C TYR A 69 -7.20 -17.26 1.23
N VAL A 70 -6.77 -18.52 1.38
CA VAL A 70 -5.53 -19.07 0.78
C VAL A 70 -5.46 -18.86 -0.73
N GLN A 71 -6.61 -18.95 -1.42
CA GLN A 71 -6.70 -18.76 -2.87
C GLN A 71 -6.33 -17.32 -3.31
N TYR A 72 -6.42 -16.34 -2.42
CA TYR A 72 -6.04 -14.95 -2.72
C TYR A 72 -4.54 -14.68 -2.55
N PHE A 73 -3.81 -15.51 -1.79
CA PHE A 73 -2.40 -15.31 -1.49
C PHE A 73 -1.54 -14.91 -2.72
N PRO A 74 -1.55 -15.67 -3.83
CA PRO A 74 -0.69 -15.32 -4.97
C PRO A 74 -1.13 -14.04 -5.68
N GLY A 75 -2.44 -13.83 -5.82
CA GLY A 75 -2.99 -12.61 -6.41
C GLY A 75 -2.67 -11.38 -5.58
N THR A 76 -2.94 -11.44 -4.29
CA THR A 76 -2.63 -10.35 -3.34
C THR A 76 -1.15 -10.03 -3.33
N PHE A 77 -0.28 -11.05 -3.31
CA PHE A 77 1.17 -10.81 -3.34
C PHE A 77 1.57 -9.97 -4.56
N VAL A 78 1.15 -10.37 -5.75
CA VAL A 78 1.50 -9.66 -6.99
C VAL A 78 0.85 -8.27 -7.05
N ILE A 79 -0.44 -8.17 -6.75
CA ILE A 79 -1.18 -6.91 -6.84
C ILE A 79 -0.59 -5.88 -5.87
N LYS A 80 -0.38 -6.23 -4.59
CA LYS A 80 0.18 -5.32 -3.58
C LYS A 80 1.64 -4.97 -3.85
N ALA A 81 2.42 -5.90 -4.44
CA ALA A 81 3.76 -5.61 -4.92
C ALA A 81 3.76 -4.53 -6.01
N VAL A 82 2.92 -4.68 -7.03
CA VAL A 82 2.82 -3.74 -8.15
C VAL A 82 2.33 -2.37 -7.67
N MET A 83 1.31 -2.32 -6.82
CA MET A 83 0.83 -1.08 -6.21
C MET A 83 1.97 -0.31 -5.53
N ALA A 84 2.68 -0.97 -4.63
CA ALA A 84 3.74 -0.34 -3.85
C ALA A 84 4.97 0.04 -4.70
N LEU A 85 5.35 -0.78 -5.69
CA LEU A 85 6.40 -0.44 -6.65
C LEU A 85 6.06 0.83 -7.43
N MET A 86 4.85 0.90 -7.97
CA MET A 86 4.39 2.03 -8.76
C MET A 86 4.38 3.31 -7.91
N VAL A 87 3.78 3.26 -6.75
CA VAL A 87 3.66 4.41 -5.85
C VAL A 87 5.01 4.92 -5.37
N GLY A 88 5.88 4.01 -4.91
CA GLY A 88 7.23 4.35 -4.48
C GLY A 88 8.06 4.96 -5.62
N GLY A 89 7.93 4.41 -6.83
CA GLY A 89 8.58 4.94 -8.03
C GLY A 89 8.09 6.34 -8.41
N LEU A 90 6.76 6.55 -8.37
CA LEU A 90 6.16 7.86 -8.65
C LEU A 90 6.57 8.91 -7.62
N LEU A 91 6.63 8.53 -6.33
CA LEU A 91 7.08 9.45 -5.28
C LEU A 91 8.56 9.82 -5.44
N VAL A 92 9.42 8.88 -5.78
CA VAL A 92 10.84 9.17 -6.07
C VAL A 92 10.97 10.11 -7.26
N LYS A 93 10.17 9.92 -8.31
CA LYS A 93 10.27 10.71 -9.54
C LYS A 93 9.64 12.11 -9.43
N PHE A 94 8.51 12.25 -8.73
CA PHE A 94 7.69 13.47 -8.75
C PHE A 94 7.46 14.08 -7.36
N GLY A 95 7.83 13.37 -6.28
CA GLY A 95 7.53 13.79 -4.91
C GLY A 95 8.34 14.96 -4.39
N GLU A 96 9.44 15.31 -5.04
CA GLU A 96 10.35 16.35 -4.56
C GLU A 96 9.66 17.71 -4.35
N LYS A 97 8.87 18.18 -5.32
CA LYS A 97 8.23 19.50 -5.27
C LYS A 97 6.90 19.50 -4.51
N ARG A 98 6.11 18.44 -4.62
CA ARG A 98 4.75 18.36 -4.05
C ARG A 98 4.49 16.97 -3.46
N PRO A 99 5.17 16.59 -2.36
CA PRO A 99 5.15 15.23 -1.86
C PRO A 99 3.74 14.74 -1.51
N VAL A 100 2.94 15.53 -0.83
CA VAL A 100 1.58 15.14 -0.43
C VAL A 100 0.64 14.99 -1.64
N LEU A 101 0.72 15.94 -2.61
CA LEU A 101 -0.07 15.81 -3.84
C LEU A 101 0.32 14.56 -4.63
N THR A 102 1.62 14.29 -4.70
CA THR A 102 2.13 13.07 -5.37
C THR A 102 1.63 11.81 -4.68
N THR A 103 1.59 11.76 -3.33
CA THR A 103 1.06 10.59 -2.63
C THR A 103 -0.43 10.38 -2.89
N VAL A 104 -1.23 11.44 -2.94
CA VAL A 104 -2.66 11.35 -3.26
C VAL A 104 -2.87 10.79 -4.68
N LEU A 105 -2.23 11.39 -5.68
CA LEU A 105 -2.41 10.98 -7.07
C LEU A 105 -1.85 9.57 -7.35
N ALA A 106 -0.66 9.27 -6.83
CA ALA A 106 -0.05 7.96 -6.96
C ALA A 106 -0.86 6.89 -6.20
N GLY A 107 -1.37 7.24 -5.01
CA GLY A 107 -2.24 6.36 -4.24
C GLY A 107 -3.51 6.00 -5.01
N LEU A 108 -4.24 6.99 -5.53
CA LEU A 108 -5.44 6.74 -6.33
C LEU A 108 -5.15 5.89 -7.58
N ALA A 109 -4.03 6.13 -8.26
CA ALA A 109 -3.63 5.32 -9.40
C ALA A 109 -3.31 3.87 -8.99
N ALA A 110 -2.66 3.67 -7.83
CA ALA A 110 -2.39 2.33 -7.31
C ALA A 110 -3.65 1.59 -6.90
N GLU A 111 -4.61 2.29 -6.31
CA GLU A 111 -5.90 1.68 -5.96
C GLU A 111 -6.72 1.30 -7.20
N LEU A 112 -6.60 2.04 -8.29
CA LEU A 112 -7.16 1.60 -9.57
C LEU A 112 -6.51 0.30 -10.06
N VAL A 113 -5.19 0.18 -9.94
CA VAL A 113 -4.48 -1.10 -10.23
C VAL A 113 -5.00 -2.22 -9.34
N MET A 114 -5.27 -1.95 -8.06
CA MET A 114 -5.84 -2.92 -7.13
C MET A 114 -7.21 -3.39 -7.59
N VAL A 115 -8.13 -2.47 -7.89
CA VAL A 115 -9.49 -2.81 -8.34
C VAL A 115 -9.46 -3.66 -9.60
N LEU A 116 -8.69 -3.24 -10.61
CA LEU A 116 -8.56 -3.98 -11.87
C LEU A 116 -7.83 -5.30 -11.69
N GLY A 117 -6.81 -5.33 -10.83
CA GLY A 117 -6.03 -6.52 -10.51
C GLY A 117 -6.87 -7.61 -9.87
N TYR A 118 -7.67 -7.27 -8.85
CA TYR A 118 -8.57 -8.24 -8.24
C TYR A 118 -9.70 -8.65 -9.17
N PHE A 119 -10.30 -7.73 -9.91
CA PHE A 119 -11.30 -8.10 -10.93
C PHE A 119 -10.75 -9.12 -11.92
N GLY A 120 -9.54 -8.89 -12.45
CA GLY A 120 -8.89 -9.81 -13.37
C GLY A 120 -8.50 -11.14 -12.71
N TYR A 121 -7.96 -11.09 -11.50
CA TYR A 121 -7.58 -12.28 -10.75
C TYR A 121 -8.79 -13.17 -10.39
N GLU A 122 -9.83 -12.58 -9.86
CA GLU A 122 -11.08 -13.27 -9.51
C GLU A 122 -11.79 -13.82 -10.75
N GLY A 123 -11.87 -13.00 -11.79
CA GLY A 123 -12.57 -13.39 -13.03
C GLY A 123 -11.86 -14.49 -13.81
N ALA A 124 -10.55 -14.36 -14.03
CA ALA A 124 -9.79 -15.25 -14.89
C ALA A 124 -9.16 -16.42 -14.13
N LEU A 125 -8.54 -16.17 -12.97
CA LEU A 125 -7.74 -17.19 -12.27
C LEU A 125 -8.54 -17.95 -11.21
N LEU A 126 -9.49 -17.29 -10.53
CA LEU A 126 -10.41 -17.98 -9.61
C LEU A 126 -11.67 -18.51 -10.31
N GLY A 127 -11.85 -18.20 -11.59
CA GLY A 127 -12.93 -18.74 -12.41
C GLY A 127 -14.30 -18.12 -12.17
N TYR A 128 -14.37 -16.95 -11.51
CA TYR A 128 -15.67 -16.28 -11.25
C TYR A 128 -16.26 -15.60 -12.48
N GLY A 129 -15.48 -15.45 -13.58
CA GLY A 129 -15.92 -14.79 -14.78
C GLY A 129 -16.44 -13.37 -14.52
N TRP A 130 -17.52 -12.99 -15.15
CA TRP A 130 -18.13 -11.66 -14.97
C TRP A 130 -18.71 -11.40 -13.57
N ALA A 131 -18.97 -12.46 -12.75
CA ALA A 131 -19.45 -12.28 -11.38
C ALA A 131 -18.41 -11.54 -10.52
N ALA A 132 -17.11 -11.59 -10.86
CA ALA A 132 -16.04 -10.81 -10.23
C ALA A 132 -16.30 -9.29 -10.23
N ALA A 133 -17.13 -8.78 -11.15
CA ALA A 133 -17.53 -7.36 -11.13
C ALA A 133 -18.26 -6.96 -9.83
N GLY A 134 -18.84 -7.92 -9.10
CA GLY A 134 -19.43 -7.68 -7.79
C GLY A 134 -18.45 -7.22 -6.71
N SER A 135 -17.14 -7.45 -6.87
CA SER A 135 -16.11 -6.97 -5.94
C SER A 135 -15.68 -5.51 -6.20
N ILE A 136 -15.96 -4.98 -7.39
CA ILE A 136 -15.50 -3.64 -7.80
C ILE A 136 -15.97 -2.53 -6.85
N PRO A 137 -17.27 -2.42 -6.46
CA PRO A 137 -17.71 -1.34 -5.60
C PRO A 137 -17.03 -1.34 -4.23
N THR A 138 -16.86 -2.51 -3.63
CA THR A 138 -16.22 -2.65 -2.32
C THR A 138 -14.72 -2.35 -2.39
N ASN A 139 -14.05 -2.78 -3.45
CA ASN A 139 -12.64 -2.46 -3.70
C ASN A 139 -12.44 -0.96 -3.97
N ILE A 140 -13.37 -0.26 -4.65
CA ILE A 140 -13.31 1.19 -4.81
C ILE A 140 -13.39 1.90 -3.44
N VAL A 141 -14.32 1.51 -2.58
CA VAL A 141 -14.45 2.08 -1.22
C VAL A 141 -13.17 1.87 -0.43
N GLN A 142 -12.63 0.65 -0.45
CA GLN A 142 -11.35 0.33 0.19
C GLN A 142 -10.21 1.21 -0.35
N GLY A 143 -10.11 1.33 -1.67
CA GLY A 143 -9.05 2.10 -2.33
C GLY A 143 -9.12 3.60 -2.03
N VAL A 144 -10.30 4.21 -2.07
CA VAL A 144 -10.47 5.63 -1.70
C VAL A 144 -10.03 5.86 -0.25
N PHE A 145 -10.44 4.99 0.66
CA PHE A 145 -10.00 5.06 2.05
C PHE A 145 -8.48 4.88 2.17
N GLY A 146 -7.90 3.88 1.50
CA GLY A 146 -6.47 3.59 1.51
C GLY A 146 -5.62 4.78 1.04
N ALA A 147 -5.99 5.37 -0.10
CA ALA A 147 -5.31 6.54 -0.66
C ALA A 147 -5.40 7.77 0.26
N ALA A 148 -6.59 8.03 0.82
CA ALA A 148 -6.79 9.16 1.73
C ALA A 148 -6.01 8.98 3.04
N ALA A 149 -6.14 7.83 3.69
CA ALA A 149 -5.51 7.53 4.98
C ALA A 149 -3.98 7.50 4.86
N SER A 150 -3.43 6.83 3.83
CA SER A 150 -1.97 6.78 3.61
C SER A 150 -1.37 8.16 3.38
N SER A 151 -2.04 9.00 2.56
CA SER A 151 -1.58 10.35 2.28
C SER A 151 -1.64 11.26 3.50
N ALA A 152 -2.68 11.13 4.33
CA ALA A 152 -2.80 11.85 5.59
C ALA A 152 -1.72 11.44 6.60
N LEU A 153 -1.47 10.14 6.75
CA LEU A 153 -0.39 9.60 7.60
C LEU A 153 0.98 10.08 7.11
N PHE A 154 1.24 10.03 5.81
CA PHE A 154 2.48 10.53 5.24
C PHE A 154 2.65 12.03 5.47
N ALA A 155 1.60 12.83 5.26
CA ALA A 155 1.63 14.27 5.52
C ALA A 155 1.91 14.60 7.00
N ALA A 156 1.42 13.77 7.92
CA ALA A 156 1.74 13.89 9.35
C ALA A 156 3.21 13.52 9.62
N LEU A 157 3.70 12.41 9.04
CA LEU A 157 5.09 11.95 9.21
C LEU A 157 6.11 12.98 8.74
N ILE A 158 5.91 13.57 7.56
CA ILE A 158 6.87 14.55 7.02
C ILE A 158 6.93 15.86 7.81
N LYS A 159 5.97 16.13 8.70
CA LYS A 159 6.01 17.26 9.63
C LYS A 159 6.91 17.01 10.84
N THR A 160 7.22 15.76 11.16
CA THR A 160 8.01 15.41 12.34
C THR A 160 9.51 15.42 12.00
N PRO A 161 10.35 16.22 12.71
CA PRO A 161 11.80 16.26 12.45
C PRO A 161 12.47 14.89 12.65
N TYR A 162 11.98 14.11 13.62
CA TYR A 162 12.48 12.76 13.89
C TYR A 162 12.25 11.82 12.71
N ALA A 163 11.02 11.76 12.17
CA ALA A 163 10.71 10.89 11.05
C ALA A 163 11.51 11.26 9.80
N ARG A 164 11.66 12.55 9.49
CA ARG A 164 12.49 13.01 8.37
C ARG A 164 13.94 12.51 8.50
N ARG A 165 14.53 12.65 9.68
CA ARG A 165 15.92 12.28 9.94
C ARG A 165 16.13 10.76 9.91
N GLU A 166 15.28 9.99 10.59
CA GLU A 166 15.41 8.54 10.69
C GLU A 166 15.03 7.82 9.37
N LEU A 167 13.97 8.27 8.71
CA LEU A 167 13.49 7.67 7.47
C LEU A 167 14.22 8.20 6.22
N GLY A 168 15.05 9.23 6.38
CA GLY A 168 15.80 9.84 5.27
C GLY A 168 14.90 10.56 4.25
N LEU A 169 13.71 11.00 4.69
CA LEU A 169 12.77 11.74 3.86
C LEU A 169 13.28 13.17 3.69
N ARG A 170 13.82 13.50 2.51
CA ARG A 170 14.30 14.85 2.17
C ARG A 170 13.28 15.54 1.26
N PHE A 171 12.86 16.75 1.65
CA PHE A 171 11.97 17.59 0.85
C PHE A 171 12.54 19.00 0.76
N PRO A 172 12.23 19.79 -0.30
CA PRO A 172 12.86 21.07 -0.61
C PRO A 172 12.82 22.11 0.50
N HIS A 173 11.87 22.02 1.44
CA HIS A 173 11.77 22.95 2.58
C HIS A 173 12.92 22.85 3.60
N ASP A 174 13.80 21.86 3.48
CA ASP A 174 14.91 21.69 4.41
C ASP A 174 16.19 22.44 4.01
N THR A 175 16.24 23.03 2.82
CA THR A 175 17.42 23.75 2.30
C THR A 175 17.43 25.24 2.63
N ASP A 176 16.31 25.81 3.10
CA ASP A 176 16.15 27.24 3.33
C ASP A 176 16.44 27.68 4.79
N LYS A 177 16.99 26.79 5.63
CA LYS A 177 17.33 27.08 7.04
C LYS A 177 18.79 26.77 7.37
N ARG A 178 19.71 27.03 6.44
CA ARG A 178 21.14 27.06 6.75
C ARG A 178 21.73 28.43 6.44
#